data_30746e5c23c282037fc4151260172eb7
#
_entry.id   30746e5c23c282037fc4151260172eb7
#
_cell.length_a   1.000
_cell.length_b   1.000
_cell.length_c   1.000
_cell.angle_alpha   90.00
_cell.angle_beta   90.00
_cell.angle_gamma   90.00
#
_symmetry.space_group_name_H-M   'P 1'
#
loop_
_entity.id
_entity.type
_entity.pdbx_description
1 polymer ?
#
loop_
_entity_poly.entity_id
_entity_poly.type
_entity_poly.pdbx_seq_one_letter_code
_entity_poly.pdbx_strand_id
1 'polypeptide(L)'
;MNLDQSEESIFEVALNRYKAGSSAEELIEDFQKITSTTPNNAAAWTCLSWLQLLCDIPQEALRSARYAVKLNGQDPQSRINLSLALLETNSKGVRDHIDYVKRAMLVLPELEKELKESFEDGLSRKPNWKTLLKIKSWLDL
;
A
#
# COMPACT_ATOMS: atom_id res chain seq x y z
N MET A 1 21.29 10.07 21.42
CA MET A 1 20.51 9.86 20.17
C MET A 1 19.27 9.04 20.49
N ASN A 2 18.13 9.46 20.03
CA ASN A 2 16.86 8.79 20.30
C ASN A 2 16.68 7.65 19.29
N LEU A 3 16.34 6.45 19.77
CA LEU A 3 16.09 5.29 18.93
C LEU A 3 14.94 5.52 17.95
N ASP A 4 13.89 6.22 18.40
CA ASP A 4 12.73 6.53 17.56
C ASP A 4 13.11 7.37 16.34
N GLN A 5 14.00 8.36 16.52
CA GLN A 5 14.49 9.18 15.41
C GLN A 5 15.28 8.34 14.40
N SER A 6 16.07 7.37 14.90
CA SER A 6 16.82 6.47 14.03
C SER A 6 15.88 5.61 13.19
N GLU A 7 14.80 5.09 13.79
CA GLU A 7 13.81 4.27 13.09
C GLU A 7 13.03 5.07 12.07
N GLU A 8 12.61 6.30 12.41
CA GLU A 8 11.95 7.20 11.47
C GLU A 8 12.87 7.52 10.30
N SER A 9 14.15 7.75 10.58
CA SER A 9 15.13 8.03 9.54
C SER A 9 15.28 6.86 8.57
N ILE A 10 15.28 5.62 9.06
CA ILE A 10 15.35 4.41 8.22
C ILE A 10 14.11 4.31 7.33
N PHE A 11 12.93 4.55 7.90
CA PHE A 11 11.67 4.55 7.15
C PHE A 11 11.67 5.62 6.05
N GLU A 12 12.06 6.85 6.40
CA GLU A 12 12.11 7.95 5.44
C GLU A 12 13.12 7.71 4.33
N VAL A 13 14.28 7.16 4.66
CA VAL A 13 15.31 6.82 3.66
C VAL A 13 14.76 5.79 2.67
N ALA A 14 14.11 4.74 3.17
CA ALA A 14 13.52 3.72 2.30
C ALA A 14 12.41 4.29 1.43
N LEU A 15 11.55 5.14 2.00
CA LEU A 15 10.47 5.79 1.26
C LEU A 15 11.01 6.72 0.17
N ASN A 16 12.06 7.48 0.48
CA ASN A 16 12.70 8.36 -0.51
C ASN A 16 13.37 7.56 -1.62
N ARG A 17 13.96 6.42 -1.32
CA ARG A 17 14.52 5.53 -2.35
C ARG A 17 13.41 5.02 -3.28
N TYR A 18 12.24 4.69 -2.74
CA TYR A 18 11.09 4.32 -3.55
C TYR A 18 10.71 5.45 -4.50
N LYS A 19 10.58 6.67 -3.97
CA LYS A 19 10.22 7.85 -4.78
C LYS A 19 11.27 8.17 -5.84
N ALA A 20 12.54 7.85 -5.56
CA ALA A 20 13.63 8.05 -6.49
C ALA A 20 13.75 6.98 -7.57
N GLY A 21 12.88 5.95 -7.52
CA GLY A 21 12.81 4.92 -8.56
C GLY A 21 13.48 3.59 -8.24
N SER A 22 13.92 3.37 -6.99
CA SER A 22 14.45 2.06 -6.61
C SER A 22 13.38 0.97 -6.80
N SER A 23 13.79 -0.22 -7.19
CA SER A 23 12.86 -1.31 -7.47
C SER A 23 12.20 -1.83 -6.19
N ALA A 24 11.00 -2.40 -6.36
CA ALA A 24 10.29 -3.00 -5.23
C ALA A 24 11.09 -4.14 -4.61
N GLU A 25 11.76 -4.93 -5.44
CA GLU A 25 12.59 -6.06 -4.98
C GLU A 25 13.70 -5.60 -4.03
N GLU A 26 14.34 -4.47 -4.35
CA GLU A 26 15.41 -3.93 -3.50
C GLU A 26 14.89 -3.44 -2.15
N LEU A 27 13.66 -2.93 -2.11
CA LEU A 27 13.12 -2.26 -0.93
C LEU A 27 12.35 -3.18 0.03
N ILE A 28 11.91 -4.34 -0.44
CA ILE A 28 11.12 -5.28 0.40
C ILE A 28 11.87 -5.60 1.69
N GLU A 29 13.16 -5.94 1.59
CA GLU A 29 13.95 -6.31 2.75
C GLU A 29 14.03 -5.18 3.78
N ASP A 30 14.20 -3.94 3.31
CA ASP A 30 14.25 -2.77 4.19
C ASP A 30 12.94 -2.60 4.95
N PHE A 31 11.79 -2.72 4.27
CA PHE A 31 10.49 -2.58 4.93
C PHE A 31 10.16 -3.77 5.81
N GLN A 32 10.65 -4.97 5.50
CA GLN A 32 10.53 -6.12 6.40
C GLN A 32 11.27 -5.86 7.73
N LYS A 33 12.46 -5.27 7.67
CA LYS A 33 13.20 -4.89 8.87
C LYS A 33 12.44 -3.84 9.68
N ILE A 34 11.89 -2.84 9.01
CA ILE A 34 11.13 -1.78 9.68
C ILE A 34 9.91 -2.37 10.39
N THR A 35 9.13 -3.22 9.72
CA THR A 35 7.94 -3.82 10.33
C THR A 35 8.29 -4.81 11.45
N SER A 36 9.45 -5.44 11.40
CA SER A 36 9.93 -6.29 12.49
C SER A 36 10.35 -5.49 13.71
N THR A 37 11.01 -4.35 13.49
CA THR A 37 11.52 -3.50 14.56
C THR A 37 10.41 -2.65 15.18
N THR A 38 9.51 -2.11 14.33
CA THR A 38 8.39 -1.28 14.76
C THR A 38 7.07 -1.84 14.23
N PRO A 39 6.59 -2.95 14.82
CA PRO A 39 5.39 -3.64 14.31
C PRO A 39 4.09 -2.84 14.40
N ASN A 40 4.07 -1.72 15.13
CA ASN A 40 2.91 -0.85 15.22
C ASN A 40 2.93 0.31 14.21
N ASN A 41 3.92 0.34 13.32
CA ASN A 41 4.00 1.35 12.28
C ASN A 41 3.11 0.96 11.10
N ALA A 42 1.86 1.44 11.10
CA ALA A 42 0.88 1.13 10.07
C ALA A 42 1.37 1.52 8.68
N ALA A 43 2.01 2.69 8.55
CA ALA A 43 2.51 3.17 7.26
C ALA A 43 3.56 2.23 6.67
N ALA A 44 4.42 1.65 7.52
CA ALA A 44 5.42 0.69 7.05
C ALA A 44 4.77 -0.60 6.54
N TRP A 45 3.73 -1.09 7.20
CA TRP A 45 2.97 -2.25 6.72
C TRP A 45 2.27 -1.96 5.40
N THR A 46 1.72 -0.75 5.24
CA THR A 46 1.11 -0.32 3.99
C THR A 46 2.11 -0.32 2.85
N CYS A 47 3.29 0.26 3.07
CA CYS A 47 4.37 0.25 2.08
C CYS A 47 4.81 -1.17 1.74
N LEU A 48 4.99 -2.02 2.75
CA LEU A 48 5.41 -3.40 2.53
C LEU A 48 4.40 -4.16 1.68
N SER A 49 3.10 -4.02 1.97
CA SER A 49 2.07 -4.68 1.18
C SER A 49 2.09 -4.26 -0.29
N TRP A 50 2.29 -2.96 -0.53
CA TRP A 50 2.39 -2.44 -1.90
C TRP A 50 3.59 -3.04 -2.64
N LEU A 51 4.75 -3.07 -2.00
CA LEU A 51 5.95 -3.67 -2.58
C LEU A 51 5.76 -5.15 -2.88
N GLN A 52 5.10 -5.88 -1.99
CA GLN A 52 4.81 -7.30 -2.17
C GLN A 52 3.86 -7.52 -3.35
N LEU A 53 2.87 -6.64 -3.52
CA LEU A 53 1.98 -6.69 -4.69
C LEU A 53 2.75 -6.43 -5.98
N LEU A 54 3.66 -5.46 -5.97
CA LEU A 54 4.51 -5.17 -7.13
C LEU A 54 5.41 -6.34 -7.49
N CYS A 55 5.82 -7.14 -6.51
CA CYS A 55 6.69 -8.30 -6.71
C CYS A 55 5.91 -9.61 -6.95
N ASP A 56 4.60 -9.53 -7.13
CA ASP A 56 3.74 -10.69 -7.40
C ASP A 56 3.77 -11.77 -6.31
N ILE A 57 3.80 -11.34 -5.05
CA ILE A 57 3.66 -12.24 -3.89
C ILE A 57 2.40 -11.86 -3.09
N PRO A 58 1.20 -12.10 -3.68
CA PRO A 58 -0.05 -11.62 -3.11
C PRO A 58 -0.44 -12.21 -1.77
N GLN A 59 -0.01 -13.43 -1.44
CA GLN A 59 -0.32 -14.03 -0.14
C GLN A 59 0.36 -13.27 1.00
N GLU A 60 1.62 -12.89 0.82
CA GLU A 60 2.33 -12.07 1.80
C GLU A 60 1.76 -10.66 1.85
N ALA A 61 1.44 -10.10 0.68
CA ALA A 61 0.80 -8.79 0.60
C ALA A 61 -0.53 -8.76 1.35
N LEU A 62 -1.31 -9.83 1.26
CA LEU A 62 -2.58 -9.95 1.98
C LEU A 62 -2.37 -9.87 3.49
N ARG A 63 -1.37 -10.59 4.01
CA ARG A 63 -1.04 -10.56 5.44
C ARG A 63 -0.63 -9.16 5.88
N SER A 64 0.28 -8.54 5.13
CA SER A 64 0.76 -7.18 5.45
C SER A 64 -0.36 -6.15 5.38
N ALA A 65 -1.20 -6.22 4.36
CA ALA A 65 -2.31 -5.27 4.18
C ALA A 65 -3.36 -5.43 5.29
N ARG A 66 -3.69 -6.66 5.68
CA ARG A 66 -4.61 -6.90 6.81
C ARG A 66 -4.06 -6.30 8.09
N TYR A 67 -2.77 -6.45 8.32
CA TYR A 67 -2.12 -5.89 9.49
C TYR A 67 -2.17 -4.35 9.48
N ALA A 68 -1.89 -3.76 8.32
CA ALA A 68 -1.96 -2.31 8.16
C ALA A 68 -3.36 -1.77 8.46
N VAL A 69 -4.40 -2.40 7.91
CA VAL A 69 -5.79 -1.99 8.13
C VAL A 69 -6.20 -2.18 9.59
N LYS A 70 -5.72 -3.25 10.22
CA LYS A 70 -5.99 -3.47 11.65
C LYS A 70 -5.38 -2.36 12.50
N LEU A 71 -4.19 -1.90 12.16
CA LEU A 71 -3.52 -0.82 12.90
C LEU A 71 -4.12 0.55 12.60
N ASN A 72 -4.51 0.80 11.35
CA ASN A 72 -5.13 2.05 10.94
C ASN A 72 -6.14 1.79 9.81
N GLY A 73 -7.37 1.50 10.21
CA GLY A 73 -8.45 1.20 9.27
C GLY A 73 -8.98 2.41 8.51
N GLN A 74 -8.52 3.62 8.83
CA GLN A 74 -8.99 4.84 8.18
C GLN A 74 -8.15 5.23 6.96
N ASP A 75 -6.97 4.64 6.79
CA ASP A 75 -6.10 4.94 5.67
C ASP A 75 -6.66 4.34 4.37
N PRO A 76 -7.06 5.17 3.38
CA PRO A 76 -7.59 4.65 2.12
C PRO A 76 -6.60 3.81 1.32
N GLN A 77 -5.32 4.17 1.34
CA GLN A 77 -4.31 3.40 0.60
C GLN A 77 -4.18 1.97 1.14
N SER A 78 -4.24 1.79 2.46
CA SER A 78 -4.24 0.46 3.07
C SER A 78 -5.43 -0.38 2.61
N ARG A 79 -6.59 0.26 2.50
CA ARG A 79 -7.81 -0.41 2.01
C ARG A 79 -7.66 -0.83 0.55
N ILE A 80 -7.04 0.01 -0.27
CA ILE A 80 -6.75 -0.31 -1.68
C ILE A 80 -5.79 -1.48 -1.75
N ASN A 81 -4.69 -1.44 -1.00
CA ASN A 81 -3.71 -2.53 -0.99
C ASN A 81 -4.35 -3.85 -0.56
N LEU A 82 -5.21 -3.80 0.45
CA LEU A 82 -5.95 -4.98 0.89
C LEU A 82 -6.90 -5.48 -0.20
N SER A 83 -7.60 -4.57 -0.88
CA SER A 83 -8.50 -4.94 -1.99
C SER A 83 -7.75 -5.63 -3.12
N LEU A 84 -6.58 -5.10 -3.50
CA LEU A 84 -5.73 -5.72 -4.51
C LEU A 84 -5.32 -7.14 -4.08
N ALA A 85 -4.85 -7.28 -2.85
CA ALA A 85 -4.41 -8.58 -2.35
C ALA A 85 -5.56 -9.59 -2.25
N LEU A 86 -6.74 -9.14 -1.83
CA LEU A 86 -7.93 -9.99 -1.79
C LEU A 86 -8.31 -10.50 -3.17
N LEU A 87 -8.29 -9.62 -4.18
CA LEU A 87 -8.60 -10.02 -5.56
C LEU A 87 -7.55 -11.00 -6.10
N GLU A 88 -6.28 -10.74 -5.85
CA GLU A 88 -5.19 -11.56 -6.38
C GLU A 88 -5.06 -12.91 -5.69
N THR A 89 -5.67 -13.07 -4.52
CA THR A 89 -5.72 -14.35 -3.80
C THR A 89 -7.10 -15.03 -3.91
N ASN A 90 -7.98 -14.49 -4.76
CA ASN A 90 -9.37 -14.99 -4.92
C ASN A 90 -10.12 -15.05 -3.58
N SER A 91 -9.89 -14.07 -2.73
CA SER A 91 -10.53 -13.96 -1.41
C SER A 91 -11.72 -13.01 -1.48
N LYS A 92 -12.64 -13.15 -0.52
CA LYS A 92 -13.85 -12.34 -0.44
C LYS A 92 -13.62 -11.07 0.38
N GLY A 93 -14.55 -10.09 0.27
CA GLY A 93 -14.56 -8.92 1.15
C GLY A 93 -14.08 -7.62 0.51
N VAL A 94 -13.89 -7.59 -0.80
CA VAL A 94 -13.37 -6.41 -1.50
C VAL A 94 -14.35 -5.23 -1.45
N ARG A 95 -15.65 -5.52 -1.58
CA ARG A 95 -16.67 -4.46 -1.75
C ARG A 95 -16.65 -3.42 -0.63
N ASP A 96 -16.58 -3.87 0.62
CA ASP A 96 -16.62 -2.96 1.77
C ASP A 96 -15.45 -1.99 1.77
N HIS A 97 -14.28 -2.45 1.36
CA HIS A 97 -13.10 -1.61 1.29
C HIS A 97 -13.21 -0.58 0.16
N ILE A 98 -13.71 -1.01 -1.00
CA ILE A 98 -13.93 -0.10 -2.13
C ILE A 98 -14.99 0.96 -1.77
N ASP A 99 -16.09 0.55 -1.14
CA ASP A 99 -17.13 1.49 -0.70
C ASP A 99 -16.58 2.50 0.30
N TYR A 100 -15.72 2.05 1.21
CA TYR A 100 -15.06 2.95 2.15
C TYR A 100 -14.24 4.01 1.42
N VAL A 101 -13.42 3.61 0.45
CA VAL A 101 -12.58 4.53 -0.31
C VAL A 101 -13.42 5.52 -1.10
N LYS A 102 -14.52 5.07 -1.72
CA LYS A 102 -15.44 5.96 -2.44
C LYS A 102 -16.01 7.03 -1.52
N ARG A 103 -16.46 6.64 -0.33
CA ARG A 103 -16.98 7.61 0.64
C ARG A 103 -15.89 8.57 1.10
N ALA A 104 -14.67 8.08 1.32
CA ALA A 104 -13.56 8.93 1.72
C ALA A 104 -13.24 9.98 0.66
N MET A 105 -13.30 9.62 -0.63
CA MET A 105 -13.07 10.57 -1.73
C MET A 105 -14.13 11.67 -1.77
N LEU A 106 -15.37 11.35 -1.39
CA LEU A 106 -16.43 12.37 -1.34
C LEU A 106 -16.18 13.40 -0.25
N VAL A 107 -15.58 13.00 0.85
CA VAL A 107 -15.33 13.85 2.01
C VAL A 107 -14.00 14.60 1.90
N LEU A 108 -12.99 13.98 1.27
CA LEU A 108 -11.64 14.51 1.17
C LEU A 108 -11.31 14.76 -0.31
N PRO A 109 -11.51 15.99 -0.82
CA PRO A 109 -11.31 16.27 -2.25
C PRO A 109 -9.92 15.98 -2.78
N GLU A 110 -8.89 16.14 -1.94
CA GLU A 110 -7.49 15.89 -2.36
C GLU A 110 -7.16 14.42 -2.49
N LEU A 111 -7.95 13.54 -1.89
CA LEU A 111 -7.69 12.11 -1.91
C LEU A 111 -7.71 11.55 -3.33
N GLU A 112 -8.63 12.02 -4.17
CA GLU A 112 -8.71 11.57 -5.56
C GLU A 112 -7.39 11.78 -6.30
N LYS A 113 -6.79 12.96 -6.13
CA LYS A 113 -5.49 13.28 -6.74
C LYS A 113 -4.38 12.37 -6.21
N GLU A 114 -4.34 12.18 -4.90
CA GLU A 114 -3.34 11.31 -4.28
C GLU A 114 -3.44 9.88 -4.77
N LEU A 115 -4.66 9.36 -4.89
CA LEU A 115 -4.89 8.00 -5.37
C LEU A 115 -4.55 7.86 -6.84
N LYS A 116 -4.87 8.86 -7.67
CA LYS A 116 -4.47 8.87 -9.08
C LYS A 116 -2.96 8.77 -9.22
N GLU A 117 -2.22 9.55 -8.44
CA GLU A 117 -0.76 9.51 -8.46
C GLU A 117 -0.22 8.15 -8.04
N SER A 118 -0.81 7.55 -7.00
CA SER A 118 -0.44 6.22 -6.53
C SER A 118 -0.68 5.16 -7.62
N PHE A 119 -1.83 5.23 -8.29
CA PHE A 119 -2.18 4.28 -9.34
C PHE A 119 -1.28 4.45 -10.57
N GLU A 120 -0.96 5.70 -10.94
CA GLU A 120 -0.04 5.97 -12.03
C GLU A 120 1.35 5.41 -11.74
N ASP A 121 1.84 5.58 -10.51
CA ASP A 121 3.11 4.99 -10.09
C ASP A 121 3.08 3.47 -10.18
N GLY A 122 2.02 2.85 -9.69
CA GLY A 122 1.85 1.40 -9.76
C GLY A 122 1.86 0.89 -11.20
N LEU A 123 1.16 1.57 -12.08
CA LEU A 123 1.10 1.19 -13.50
C LEU A 123 2.41 1.45 -14.23
N SER A 124 3.20 2.45 -13.82
CA SER A 124 4.53 2.68 -14.39
C SER A 124 5.49 1.54 -14.05
N ARG A 125 5.34 0.96 -12.87
CA ARG A 125 6.18 -0.16 -12.41
C ARG A 125 5.69 -1.51 -12.90
N LYS A 126 4.39 -1.63 -13.13
CA LYS A 126 3.72 -2.87 -13.56
C LYS A 126 2.62 -2.54 -14.56
N PRO A 127 2.99 -2.30 -15.84
CA PRO A 127 2.08 -1.71 -16.86
C PRO A 127 0.79 -2.47 -17.11
N ASN A 128 0.80 -3.80 -16.99
CA ASN A 128 -0.38 -4.63 -17.26
C ASN A 128 -1.04 -5.14 -15.97
N TRP A 129 -1.01 -4.34 -14.93
CA TRP A 129 -1.57 -4.74 -13.63
C TRP A 129 -3.09 -4.73 -13.66
N LYS A 130 -3.66 -5.86 -14.06
CA LYS A 130 -5.11 -5.99 -14.30
C LYS A 130 -5.97 -5.69 -13.08
N THR A 131 -5.58 -6.17 -11.91
CA THR A 131 -6.32 -5.91 -10.67
C THR A 131 -6.33 -4.43 -10.31
N LEU A 132 -5.22 -3.74 -10.51
CA LEU A 132 -5.15 -2.31 -10.27
C LEU A 132 -6.05 -1.54 -11.23
N LEU A 133 -6.05 -1.91 -12.51
CA LEU A 133 -6.93 -1.31 -13.52
C LEU A 133 -8.41 -1.53 -13.17
N LYS A 134 -8.74 -2.71 -12.66
CA LYS A 134 -10.10 -3.03 -12.22
C LYS A 134 -10.55 -2.12 -11.08
N ILE A 135 -9.71 -1.99 -10.04
CA ILE A 135 -10.03 -1.11 -8.90
C ILE A 135 -10.10 0.34 -9.34
N LYS A 136 -9.18 0.77 -10.20
CA LYS A 136 -9.20 2.11 -10.78
C LYS A 136 -10.54 2.41 -11.43
N SER A 137 -11.06 1.47 -12.22
CA SER A 137 -12.37 1.58 -12.86
C SER A 137 -13.50 1.69 -11.83
N TRP A 138 -13.47 0.86 -10.80
CA TRP A 138 -14.51 0.88 -9.76
C TRP A 138 -14.53 2.20 -8.98
N LEU A 139 -13.39 2.84 -8.84
CA LEU A 139 -13.26 4.12 -8.13
C LEU A 139 -13.44 5.34 -9.04
N ASP A 140 -13.64 5.14 -10.34
CA ASP A 140 -13.75 6.21 -11.33
C ASP A 140 -12.53 7.13 -11.35
N LEU A 141 -11.36 6.53 -11.24
CA LEU A 141 -10.09 7.27 -11.26
C LEU A 141 -9.44 7.36 -12.64
#